data_40f910c56a28e495da6e1367198f1528
#
_entry.id   40f910c56a28e495da6e1367198f1528
#
_cell.length_a   1.000
_cell.length_b   1.000
_cell.length_c   1.000
_cell.angle_alpha   90.00
_cell.angle_beta   90.00
_cell.angle_gamma   90.00
#
_symmetry.space_group_name_H-M   'P 1'
#
loop_
_entity.id
_entity.type
_entity.pdbx_description
1 polymer ?
#
loop_
_entity_poly.entity_id
_entity_poly.type
_entity_poly.pdbx_seq_one_letter_code
_entity_poly.pdbx_strand_id
1 'polypeptide(L)'
;MKKIEFWYSIGSTYTYLSTQRLEQLEANNDVVFEWFPFSVRARMIEMENVPFMAEKKRQKIDYMWRDVQRRAKLYGFDAKTPAPYPLKEFDLANRIAILGKKEGWIKEYTKITYKKWFLEHLEPGLDP
;
A
#
# COMPACT_ATOMS: atom_id res chain seq x y z
N MET A 1 26.53 -4.07 0.20
CA MET A 1 25.12 -3.73 -0.03
C MET A 1 24.36 -3.72 1.28
N LYS A 2 23.74 -2.61 1.58
CA LYS A 2 22.99 -2.42 2.82
C LYS A 2 21.57 -2.99 2.70
N LYS A 3 21.16 -3.84 3.63
CA LYS A 3 19.78 -4.35 3.70
C LYS A 3 18.92 -3.41 4.54
N ILE A 4 17.73 -3.09 4.03
CA ILE A 4 16.75 -2.25 4.71
C ILE A 4 15.44 -3.01 4.79
N GLU A 5 14.89 -3.17 5.99
CA GLU A 5 13.58 -3.78 6.17
C GLU A 5 12.49 -2.78 5.80
N PHE A 6 11.61 -3.21 4.91
CA PHE A 6 10.44 -2.44 4.50
C PHE A 6 9.18 -3.11 5.04
N TRP A 7 8.71 -2.60 6.16
CA TRP A 7 7.47 -3.05 6.77
C TRP A 7 6.31 -2.27 6.20
N TYR A 8 5.30 -2.95 5.67
CA TYR A 8 4.20 -2.30 4.97
C TYR A 8 2.89 -3.07 5.14
N SER A 9 1.78 -2.40 4.86
CA SER A 9 0.45 -2.99 4.91
C SER A 9 -0.31 -2.65 3.62
N ILE A 10 -0.79 -3.68 2.93
CA ILE A 10 -1.73 -3.50 1.83
C ILE A 10 -3.05 -3.06 2.46
N GLY A 11 -3.54 -1.90 2.05
CA GLY A 11 -4.62 -1.16 2.71
C GLY A 11 -4.19 0.24 3.10
N SER A 12 -2.90 0.46 3.32
CA SER A 12 -2.34 1.80 3.47
C SER A 12 -2.22 2.48 2.10
N THR A 13 -2.83 3.64 1.94
CA THR A 13 -2.84 4.36 0.66
C THR A 13 -1.47 4.93 0.30
N TYR A 14 -0.75 5.46 1.27
CA TYR A 14 0.59 6.00 1.05
C TYR A 14 1.63 4.94 0.68
N THR A 15 1.40 3.69 1.04
CA THR A 15 2.26 2.56 0.68
C THR A 15 2.34 2.37 -0.84
N TYR A 16 1.30 2.72 -1.59
CA TYR A 16 1.36 2.75 -3.05
C TYR A 16 2.55 3.56 -3.56
N LEU A 17 2.75 4.74 -3.02
CA LEU A 17 3.86 5.62 -3.41
C LEU A 17 5.22 4.98 -3.16
N SER A 18 5.38 4.30 -2.04
CA SER A 18 6.62 3.61 -1.70
C SER A 18 6.87 2.41 -2.61
N THR A 19 5.89 1.53 -2.77
CA THR A 19 6.05 0.28 -3.52
C THR A 19 6.38 0.51 -5.00
N GLN A 20 5.94 1.62 -5.58
CA GLN A 20 6.26 1.97 -6.97
C GLN A 20 7.66 2.56 -7.15
N ARG A 21 8.37 2.88 -6.06
CA ARG A 21 9.66 3.56 -6.09
C ARG A 21 10.84 2.71 -5.63
N LEU A 22 10.58 1.62 -4.90
CA LEU A 22 11.66 0.87 -4.23
C LEU A 22 12.70 0.31 -5.20
N GLU A 23 12.29 -0.21 -6.36
CA GLU A 23 13.21 -0.71 -7.38
C GLU A 23 14.15 0.38 -7.90
N GLN A 24 13.62 1.57 -8.15
CA GLN A 24 14.43 2.70 -8.59
C GLN A 24 15.41 3.13 -7.50
N LEU A 25 14.99 3.10 -6.25
CA LEU A 25 15.86 3.42 -5.12
C LEU A 25 16.98 2.38 -4.97
N GLU A 26 16.69 1.10 -5.16
CA GLU A 26 17.71 0.05 -5.17
C GLU A 26 18.70 0.24 -6.33
N ALA A 27 18.20 0.57 -7.53
CA ALA A 27 19.04 0.77 -8.70
C ALA A 27 19.99 1.97 -8.57
N ASN A 28 19.58 3.01 -7.84
CA ASN A 28 20.35 4.23 -7.69
C ASN A 28 21.22 4.29 -6.42
N ASN A 29 21.10 3.30 -5.56
CA ASN A 29 21.80 3.26 -4.27
C ASN A 29 22.28 1.83 -3.98
N ASP A 30 23.30 1.70 -3.18
CA ASP A 30 23.82 0.38 -2.77
C ASP A 30 23.00 -0.20 -1.62
N VAL A 31 21.69 -0.40 -1.89
CA VAL A 31 20.73 -0.92 -0.91
C VAL A 31 19.84 -1.98 -1.53
N VAL A 32 19.29 -2.86 -0.71
CA VAL A 32 18.23 -3.79 -1.09
C VAL A 32 17.15 -3.76 -0.02
N PHE A 33 15.89 -3.71 -0.45
CA PHE A 33 14.76 -3.74 0.46
C PHE A 33 14.26 -5.17 0.67
N GLU A 34 14.16 -5.56 1.92
CA GLU A 34 13.51 -6.80 2.32
C GLU A 34 12.08 -6.48 2.75
N TRP A 35 11.10 -7.09 2.11
CA TRP A 35 9.68 -6.73 2.25
C TRP A 35 9.00 -7.57 3.34
N PHE A 36 8.36 -6.89 4.29
CA PHE A 36 7.65 -7.49 5.42
C PHE A 36 6.21 -6.98 5.47
N PRO A 37 5.22 -7.78 5.03
CA PRO A 37 3.83 -7.39 5.11
C PRO A 37 3.26 -7.62 6.51
N PHE A 38 2.38 -6.71 6.95
CA PHE A 38 1.60 -6.88 8.17
C PHE A 38 0.26 -6.16 8.02
N SER A 39 -0.67 -6.39 8.94
CA SER A 39 -1.96 -5.68 8.95
C SER A 39 -1.90 -4.49 9.89
N VAL A 40 -1.71 -3.30 9.34
CA VAL A 40 -1.72 -2.07 10.13
C VAL A 40 -3.10 -1.82 10.74
N ARG A 41 -4.18 -2.17 10.03
CA ARG A 41 -5.53 -1.97 10.52
C ARG A 41 -5.85 -2.84 11.73
N ALA A 42 -5.41 -4.09 11.73
CA ALA A 42 -5.56 -4.97 12.89
C ALA A 42 -4.89 -4.34 14.12
N ARG A 43 -3.71 -3.75 13.95
CA ARG A 43 -3.01 -3.06 15.03
C ARG A 43 -3.73 -1.79 15.47
N MET A 44 -4.26 -1.02 14.53
CA MET A 44 -5.04 0.18 14.85
C MET A 44 -6.31 -0.14 15.64
N ILE A 45 -6.99 -1.23 15.28
CA ILE A 45 -8.17 -1.70 16.01
C ILE A 45 -7.81 -2.08 17.44
N GLU A 46 -6.73 -2.85 17.63
CA GLU A 46 -6.22 -3.22 18.95
C GLU A 46 -5.89 -1.99 19.82
N MET A 47 -5.38 -0.93 19.19
CA MET A 47 -5.01 0.33 19.85
C MET A 47 -6.18 1.30 19.97
N GLU A 48 -7.38 0.91 19.55
CA GLU A 48 -8.58 1.76 19.54
C GLU A 48 -8.39 3.08 18.78
N ASN A 49 -7.53 3.07 17.76
CA ASN A 49 -7.20 4.25 16.96
C ASN A 49 -7.22 3.96 15.47
N VAL A 50 -8.35 4.20 14.81
CA VAL A 50 -8.51 4.02 13.36
C VAL A 50 -8.72 5.39 12.72
N PRO A 51 -7.64 6.06 12.26
CA PRO A 51 -7.67 7.50 11.95
C PRO A 51 -8.49 7.89 10.72
N PHE A 52 -8.80 6.96 9.81
CA PHE A 52 -9.52 7.28 8.57
C PHE A 52 -10.88 6.60 8.43
N MET A 53 -11.43 6.03 9.51
CA MET A 53 -12.64 5.18 9.43
C MET A 53 -13.95 5.88 9.78
N ALA A 54 -13.91 7.03 10.42
CA ALA A 54 -15.12 7.72 10.85
C ALA A 54 -15.60 8.74 9.81
N GLU A 55 -16.92 8.85 9.61
CA GLU A 55 -17.52 9.89 8.75
C GLU A 55 -17.05 11.30 9.10
N LYS A 56 -16.77 11.54 10.37
CA LYS A 56 -16.21 12.80 10.88
C LYS A 56 -14.85 13.17 10.26
N LYS A 57 -14.19 12.23 9.58
CA LYS A 57 -12.85 12.41 9.01
C LYS A 57 -12.87 12.45 7.48
N ARG A 58 -14.05 12.65 6.87
CA ARG A 58 -14.17 12.70 5.41
C ARG A 58 -13.25 13.74 4.77
N GLN A 59 -13.15 14.92 5.35
CA GLN A 59 -12.25 15.97 4.87
C GLN A 59 -10.78 15.51 4.90
N LYS A 60 -10.40 14.79 5.93
CA LYS A 60 -9.06 14.23 6.06
C LYS A 60 -8.80 13.16 4.99
N ILE A 61 -9.79 12.33 4.70
CA ILE A 61 -9.71 11.31 3.64
C ILE A 61 -9.59 11.98 2.27
N ASP A 62 -10.40 12.99 1.98
CA ASP A 62 -10.35 13.74 0.72
C ASP A 62 -8.98 14.42 0.54
N TYR A 63 -8.44 14.99 1.61
CA TYR A 63 -7.10 15.57 1.61
C TYR A 63 -6.02 14.51 1.33
N MET A 64 -6.13 13.36 1.96
CA MET A 64 -5.22 12.23 1.73
C MET A 64 -5.19 11.84 0.25
N TRP A 65 -6.35 11.72 -0.40
CA TRP A 65 -6.43 11.37 -1.82
C TRP A 65 -5.76 12.41 -2.72
N ARG A 66 -5.94 13.68 -2.41
CA ARG A 66 -5.28 14.76 -3.15
C ARG A 66 -3.77 14.72 -2.96
N ASP A 67 -3.31 14.46 -1.75
CA ASP A 67 -1.89 14.35 -1.45
C ASP A 67 -1.26 13.15 -2.17
N VAL A 68 -1.91 12.00 -2.14
CA VAL A 68 -1.46 10.80 -2.87
C VAL A 68 -1.35 11.08 -4.36
N GLN A 69 -2.35 11.70 -4.95
CA GLN A 69 -2.33 12.02 -6.38
C GLN A 69 -1.19 12.98 -6.76
N ARG A 70 -0.99 14.02 -5.97
CA ARG A 70 0.09 14.99 -6.19
C ARG A 70 1.47 14.36 -6.07
N ARG A 71 1.66 13.52 -5.05
CA ARG A 71 2.95 12.83 -4.84
C ARG A 71 3.23 11.81 -5.92
N ALA A 72 2.24 11.04 -6.36
CA ALA A 72 2.39 10.12 -7.48
C ALA A 72 2.87 10.86 -8.73
N LYS A 73 2.23 11.96 -9.07
CA LYS A 73 2.63 12.81 -10.21
C LYS A 73 4.06 13.34 -10.06
N LEU A 74 4.42 13.80 -8.85
CA LEU A 74 5.77 14.27 -8.57
C LEU A 74 6.81 13.17 -8.77
N TYR A 75 6.48 11.92 -8.43
CA TYR A 75 7.36 10.77 -8.59
C TYR A 75 7.32 10.12 -9.98
N GLY A 76 6.49 10.65 -10.88
CA GLY A 76 6.43 10.22 -12.28
C GLY A 76 5.49 9.06 -12.58
N PHE A 77 4.49 8.81 -11.74
CA PHE A 77 3.46 7.80 -12.02
C PHE A 77 2.06 8.30 -11.68
N ASP A 78 1.04 7.55 -12.14
CA ASP A 78 -0.36 7.93 -12.00
C ASP A 78 -1.02 7.32 -10.76
N ALA A 79 -2.03 8.02 -10.25
CA ALA A 79 -2.98 7.49 -9.28
C ALA A 79 -4.36 8.04 -9.64
N LYS A 80 -5.31 7.16 -9.87
CA LYS A 80 -6.71 7.53 -10.12
C LYS A 80 -7.45 7.57 -8.79
N THR A 81 -7.60 8.74 -8.25
CA THR A 81 -8.21 8.96 -6.94
C THR A 81 -9.58 9.60 -7.04
N PRO A 82 -10.51 9.31 -6.10
CA PRO A 82 -10.36 8.33 -5.03
C PRO A 82 -10.42 6.88 -5.54
N ALA A 83 -9.63 6.01 -4.94
CA ALA A 83 -9.74 4.57 -5.14
C ALA A 83 -10.65 3.96 -4.05
N PRO A 84 -11.11 2.70 -4.21
CA PRO A 84 -11.92 2.05 -3.18
C PRO A 84 -11.23 2.08 -1.82
N TYR A 85 -11.88 2.64 -0.81
CA TYR A 85 -11.29 2.83 0.53
C TYR A 85 -12.37 3.13 1.56
N PRO A 86 -12.29 2.64 2.79
CA PRO A 86 -11.34 1.64 3.28
C PRO A 86 -11.61 0.25 2.69
N LEU A 87 -10.60 -0.64 2.74
CA LEU A 87 -10.76 -2.00 2.22
C LEU A 87 -11.75 -2.78 3.08
N LYS A 88 -12.67 -3.48 2.44
CA LYS A 88 -13.67 -4.33 3.12
C LYS A 88 -13.00 -5.56 3.73
N GLU A 89 -12.12 -6.20 2.96
CA GLU A 89 -11.33 -7.35 3.42
C GLU A 89 -9.88 -6.91 3.63
N PHE A 90 -9.62 -6.31 4.79
CA PHE A 90 -8.35 -5.64 5.06
C PHE A 90 -7.17 -6.58 5.37
N ASP A 91 -7.44 -7.86 5.62
CA ASP A 91 -6.41 -8.81 6.05
C ASP A 91 -5.93 -9.74 4.95
N LEU A 92 -6.82 -10.15 4.05
CA LEU A 92 -6.55 -11.20 3.07
C LEU A 92 -5.36 -10.87 2.16
N ALA A 93 -5.28 -9.66 1.65
CA ALA A 93 -4.19 -9.24 0.78
C ALA A 93 -2.83 -9.32 1.48
N ASN A 94 -2.77 -8.97 2.76
CA ASN A 94 -1.55 -9.08 3.55
C ASN A 94 -1.17 -10.54 3.85
N ARG A 95 -2.14 -11.41 4.09
CA ARG A 95 -1.90 -12.85 4.26
C ARG A 95 -1.34 -13.48 3.00
N ILE A 96 -1.88 -13.11 1.83
CA ILE A 96 -1.36 -13.55 0.54
C ILE A 96 0.07 -13.04 0.34
N ALA A 97 0.36 -11.81 0.73
CA ALA A 97 1.71 -11.26 0.66
C ALA A 97 2.71 -12.03 1.55
N ILE A 98 2.30 -12.50 2.72
CA ILE A 98 3.13 -13.35 3.59
C ILE A 98 3.49 -14.66 2.87
N LEU A 99 2.51 -15.28 2.22
CA LEU A 99 2.77 -16.46 1.40
C LEU A 99 3.74 -16.14 0.26
N GLY A 100 3.52 -15.00 -0.41
CA GLY A 100 4.40 -14.52 -1.47
C GLY A 100 5.84 -14.29 -1.03
N LYS A 101 6.04 -13.84 0.21
CA LYS A 101 7.39 -13.72 0.78
C LYS A 101 8.05 -15.09 0.91
N LYS A 102 7.31 -16.08 1.39
CA LYS A 102 7.81 -17.45 1.55
C LYS A 102 8.14 -18.10 0.20
N GLU A 103 7.35 -17.83 -0.81
CA GLU A 103 7.49 -18.43 -2.14
C GLU A 103 8.31 -17.57 -3.14
N GLY A 104 8.66 -16.34 -2.78
CA GLY A 104 9.56 -15.49 -3.57
C GLY A 104 8.89 -14.53 -4.56
N TRP A 105 7.56 -14.35 -4.51
CA TRP A 105 6.83 -13.47 -5.44
C TRP A 105 6.17 -12.25 -4.77
N ILE A 106 6.56 -11.92 -3.54
CA ILE A 106 5.92 -10.83 -2.77
C ILE A 106 6.01 -9.47 -3.45
N LYS A 107 7.16 -9.14 -4.05
CA LYS A 107 7.38 -7.81 -4.66
C LYS A 107 6.44 -7.58 -5.84
N GLU A 108 6.38 -8.52 -6.75
CA GLU A 108 5.51 -8.43 -7.92
C GLU A 108 4.03 -8.43 -7.54
N TYR A 109 3.64 -9.32 -6.64
CA TYR A 109 2.27 -9.38 -6.13
C TYR A 109 1.84 -8.04 -5.53
N THR A 110 2.65 -7.47 -4.65
CA THR A 110 2.32 -6.20 -3.98
C THR A 110 2.23 -5.05 -4.99
N LYS A 111 3.19 -4.94 -5.90
CA LYS A 111 3.20 -3.89 -6.93
C LYS A 111 1.98 -3.99 -7.85
N ILE A 112 1.65 -5.18 -8.32
CA ILE A 112 0.50 -5.41 -9.19
C ILE A 112 -0.81 -5.14 -8.45
N THR A 113 -0.93 -5.59 -7.20
CA THR A 113 -2.11 -5.35 -6.37
C THR A 113 -2.38 -3.85 -6.21
N TYR A 114 -1.35 -3.07 -5.91
CA TYR A 114 -1.49 -1.62 -5.81
C TYR A 114 -1.84 -0.95 -7.13
N LYS A 115 -1.27 -1.38 -8.25
CA LYS A 115 -1.61 -0.84 -9.58
C LYS A 115 -3.07 -1.12 -9.92
N LYS A 116 -3.54 -2.32 -9.69
CA LYS A 116 -4.95 -2.68 -9.91
C LYS A 116 -5.87 -1.85 -9.03
N TRP A 117 -5.51 -1.64 -7.79
CA TRP A 117 -6.30 -0.83 -6.87
C TRP A 117 -6.34 0.65 -7.28
N PHE A 118 -5.18 1.26 -7.53
CA PHE A 118 -5.08 2.70 -7.78
C PHE A 118 -5.32 3.13 -9.23
N LEU A 119 -5.21 2.23 -10.20
CA LEU A 119 -5.40 2.55 -11.62
C LEU A 119 -6.67 1.93 -12.22
N GLU A 120 -7.08 0.77 -11.73
CA GLU A 120 -8.25 0.04 -12.25
C GLU A 120 -9.41 0.01 -11.25
N HIS A 121 -9.22 0.52 -10.04
CA HIS A 121 -10.18 0.53 -8.93
C HIS A 121 -10.68 -0.88 -8.53
N LEU A 122 -9.83 -1.89 -8.69
CA LEU A 122 -10.07 -3.23 -8.19
C LEU A 122 -9.62 -3.31 -6.73
N GLU A 123 -10.58 -3.50 -5.85
CA GLU A 123 -10.32 -3.48 -4.40
C GLU A 123 -9.55 -4.75 -3.98
N PRO A 124 -8.37 -4.59 -3.30
CA PRO A 124 -7.62 -5.75 -2.82
C PRO A 124 -8.44 -6.63 -1.86
N GLY A 125 -8.32 -7.95 -2.04
CA GLY A 125 -9.00 -8.92 -1.18
C GLY A 125 -10.42 -9.27 -1.61
N LEU A 126 -10.96 -8.64 -2.65
CA LEU A 126 -12.25 -9.00 -3.22
C LEU A 126 -12.07 -9.74 -4.55
N ASP A 127 -13.02 -10.62 -4.86
CA ASP A 127 -13.09 -11.24 -6.19
C ASP A 127 -13.42 -10.16 -7.23
N PRO A 128 -12.80 -10.23 -8.41
CA PRO A 128 -13.07 -9.28 -9.47
C PRO A 128 -14.49 -9.38 -10.03
#